data_6b91445030b2caf9a913377161491a32
#
_entry.id   6b91445030b2caf9a913377161491a32
#
_cell.length_a   1.000
_cell.length_b   1.000
_cell.length_c   1.000
_cell.angle_alpha   90.00
_cell.angle_beta   90.00
_cell.angle_gamma   90.00
#
_symmetry.space_group_name_H-M   'P 1'
#
loop_
_entity.id
_entity.type
_entity.pdbx_description
1 polymer ?
#
loop_
_entity_poly.entity_id
_entity_poly.type
_entity_poly.pdbx_seq_one_letter_code
_entity_poly.pdbx_strand_id
1 'polypeptide(L)'
;MKGFVLTASRVATPTELLHDGFVVVEGRSVHQVGQGSPPNDRYPIVELGNTLIAPGFVDVHVHGGGGAQVNCATRDEVESSVRKMAQFHATHGTTALVATTVSDSPEMLRTAVEGVAAVALAPGAAVLGSNLEGPWIARSRAGAQFTDALRPPSIAEFQDLVARSQGTLRLVTVAPELDDALKLIAAARAAGVVVSIGHTDADYETATAAFEAGARQATHLFNAMAPIHHRRPGPVTATLADDRVYLEIIADGIHIHPALISLVARVAPERLVFVTDAIGATGAAPGLHRLGPLEVVVKDGRAVLAGHEETIAGSVLTMDRAVALAVQIASVPLLVALQAASLHPAMALDESRKGRLAPGADADIVLLDSDLSVISTIVGGEVVYDPTGALVALAHEVVLPEVPVPDVAAP
;
A
#
# COMPACT_ATOMS: atom_id res chain seq x y z
N MET A 1 -9.16 -1.81 -29.59
CA MET A 1 -8.62 -1.68 -28.22
C MET A 1 -7.55 -2.75 -28.08
N LYS A 2 -6.38 -2.41 -27.54
CA LYS A 2 -5.36 -3.41 -27.22
C LYS A 2 -5.86 -4.25 -26.05
N GLY A 3 -5.71 -5.56 -26.13
CA GLY A 3 -6.06 -6.48 -25.05
C GLY A 3 -5.21 -7.72 -25.12
N PHE A 4 -5.21 -8.50 -24.04
CA PHE A 4 -4.51 -9.78 -23.93
C PHE A 4 -5.23 -10.69 -22.95
N VAL A 5 -4.91 -11.97 -23.00
CA VAL A 5 -5.39 -12.97 -22.05
C VAL A 5 -4.20 -13.58 -21.34
N LEU A 6 -4.24 -13.63 -20.03
CA LEU A 6 -3.30 -14.37 -19.22
C LEU A 6 -3.94 -15.67 -18.76
N THR A 7 -3.24 -16.81 -18.91
CA THR A 7 -3.65 -18.09 -18.34
C THR A 7 -2.59 -18.63 -17.40
N ALA A 8 -2.99 -19.18 -16.27
CA ALA A 8 -2.06 -19.73 -15.28
C ALA A 8 -2.69 -20.85 -14.46
N SER A 9 -1.86 -21.62 -13.76
CA SER A 9 -2.32 -22.68 -12.87
C SER A 9 -3.19 -22.18 -11.71
N ARG A 10 -3.02 -20.90 -11.31
CA ARG A 10 -3.80 -20.27 -10.22
C ARG A 10 -4.13 -18.81 -10.55
N VAL A 11 -5.36 -18.40 -10.24
CA VAL A 11 -5.80 -17.00 -10.31
C VAL A 11 -6.51 -16.63 -9.00
N ALA A 12 -6.04 -15.57 -8.34
CA ALA A 12 -6.68 -15.07 -7.13
C ALA A 12 -7.79 -14.08 -7.48
N THR A 13 -9.03 -14.45 -7.19
CA THR A 13 -10.20 -13.56 -7.25
C THR A 13 -10.43 -12.91 -5.87
N PRO A 14 -11.37 -11.97 -5.74
CA PRO A 14 -11.71 -11.41 -4.43
C PRO A 14 -12.16 -12.44 -3.39
N THR A 15 -12.66 -13.61 -3.79
CA THR A 15 -13.30 -14.59 -2.88
C THR A 15 -12.67 -15.97 -2.90
N GLU A 16 -11.88 -16.31 -3.91
CA GLU A 16 -11.35 -17.66 -4.07
C GLU A 16 -10.08 -17.72 -4.92
N LEU A 17 -9.38 -18.84 -4.85
CA LEU A 17 -8.27 -19.19 -5.73
C LEU A 17 -8.80 -20.16 -6.81
N LEU A 18 -8.88 -19.68 -8.04
CA LEU A 18 -9.23 -20.53 -9.19
C LEU A 18 -8.01 -21.36 -9.62
N HIS A 19 -8.25 -22.61 -9.96
CA HIS A 19 -7.25 -23.50 -10.59
C HIS A 19 -7.42 -23.49 -12.11
N ASP A 20 -6.32 -23.51 -12.85
CA ASP A 20 -6.32 -23.42 -14.32
C ASP A 20 -7.23 -22.26 -14.79
N GLY A 21 -6.89 -21.07 -14.32
CA GLY A 21 -7.70 -19.87 -14.54
C GLY A 21 -7.15 -18.94 -15.62
N PHE A 22 -7.98 -17.96 -15.98
CA PHE A 22 -7.61 -16.91 -16.94
C PHE A 22 -8.08 -15.53 -16.48
N VAL A 23 -7.38 -14.51 -17.00
CA VAL A 23 -7.75 -13.10 -16.89
C VAL A 23 -7.71 -12.49 -18.28
N VAL A 24 -8.84 -11.89 -18.72
CA VAL A 24 -8.92 -11.12 -19.96
C VAL A 24 -8.78 -9.64 -19.61
N VAL A 25 -7.83 -8.97 -20.22
CA VAL A 25 -7.61 -7.54 -20.10
C VAL A 25 -8.00 -6.83 -21.38
N GLU A 26 -8.79 -5.74 -21.26
CA GLU A 26 -9.12 -4.83 -22.34
C GLU A 26 -8.77 -3.39 -21.97
N GLY A 27 -7.78 -2.84 -22.67
CA GLY A 27 -7.25 -1.52 -22.36
C GLY A 27 -6.70 -1.45 -20.93
N ARG A 28 -7.33 -0.65 -20.08
CA ARG A 28 -6.90 -0.46 -18.69
C ARG A 28 -7.69 -1.27 -17.65
N SER A 29 -8.57 -2.16 -18.11
CA SER A 29 -9.52 -2.83 -17.20
C SER A 29 -9.50 -4.35 -17.37
N VAL A 30 -9.79 -5.04 -16.30
CA VAL A 30 -10.13 -6.46 -16.32
C VAL A 30 -11.50 -6.61 -16.98
N HIS A 31 -11.57 -7.34 -18.08
CA HIS A 31 -12.83 -7.63 -18.79
C HIS A 31 -13.53 -8.87 -18.23
N GLN A 32 -12.74 -9.92 -18.00
CA GLN A 32 -13.26 -11.19 -17.49
C GLN A 32 -12.22 -11.93 -16.69
N VAL A 33 -12.66 -12.68 -15.70
CA VAL A 33 -11.86 -13.66 -14.94
C VAL A 33 -12.66 -14.96 -14.91
N GLY A 34 -11.99 -16.08 -15.04
CA GLY A 34 -12.65 -17.38 -15.02
C GLY A 34 -11.71 -18.56 -14.91
N GLN A 35 -12.28 -19.76 -14.90
CA GLN A 35 -11.59 -21.04 -14.83
C GLN A 35 -11.71 -21.80 -16.16
N GLY A 36 -10.68 -22.57 -16.51
CA GLY A 36 -10.61 -23.33 -17.74
C GLY A 36 -10.19 -22.50 -18.96
N SER A 37 -10.68 -22.85 -20.13
CA SER A 37 -10.31 -22.16 -21.37
C SER A 37 -10.95 -20.78 -21.48
N PRO A 38 -10.20 -19.74 -21.88
CA PRO A 38 -10.77 -18.41 -22.08
C PRO A 38 -11.82 -18.44 -23.23
N PRO A 39 -12.87 -17.60 -23.15
CA PRO A 39 -14.06 -17.73 -24.00
C PRO A 39 -13.88 -17.26 -25.44
N ASN A 40 -12.76 -16.66 -25.81
CA ASN A 40 -12.56 -16.11 -27.14
C ASN A 40 -11.11 -16.13 -27.62
N ASP A 41 -10.94 -16.05 -28.92
CA ASP A 41 -9.70 -15.94 -29.69
C ASP A 41 -9.40 -14.49 -30.15
N ARG A 42 -10.11 -13.51 -29.57
CA ARG A 42 -9.99 -12.10 -29.97
C ARG A 42 -8.66 -11.46 -29.61
N TYR A 43 -8.05 -11.93 -28.53
CA TYR A 43 -6.80 -11.39 -27.99
C TYR A 43 -5.73 -12.46 -27.89
N PRO A 44 -4.44 -12.08 -28.00
CA PRO A 44 -3.34 -13.02 -27.80
C PRO A 44 -3.41 -13.60 -26.40
N ILE A 45 -3.11 -14.91 -26.30
CA ILE A 45 -3.07 -15.63 -25.04
C ILE A 45 -1.62 -15.79 -24.63
N VAL A 46 -1.33 -15.40 -23.39
CA VAL A 46 -0.04 -15.60 -22.73
C VAL A 46 -0.19 -16.73 -21.71
N GLU A 47 0.44 -17.87 -22.01
CA GLU A 47 0.43 -19.03 -21.12
C GLU A 47 1.55 -18.91 -20.09
N LEU A 48 1.21 -18.75 -18.82
CA LEU A 48 2.15 -18.52 -17.72
C LEU A 48 2.50 -19.78 -16.93
N GLY A 49 1.89 -20.93 -17.28
CA GLY A 49 2.19 -22.22 -16.65
C GLY A 49 1.96 -22.22 -15.14
N ASN A 50 2.97 -22.65 -14.37
CA ASN A 50 2.87 -22.75 -12.90
C ASN A 50 3.06 -21.39 -12.20
N THR A 51 2.32 -20.38 -12.62
CA THR A 51 2.30 -19.03 -12.06
C THR A 51 1.00 -18.80 -11.28
N LEU A 52 1.05 -17.90 -10.32
CA LEU A 52 -0.14 -17.32 -9.66
C LEU A 52 -0.38 -15.92 -10.24
N ILE A 53 -1.53 -15.73 -10.86
CA ILE A 53 -2.02 -14.40 -11.22
C ILE A 53 -2.78 -13.86 -10.01
N ALA A 54 -2.31 -12.75 -9.44
CA ALA A 54 -2.94 -12.10 -8.30
C ALA A 54 -3.24 -10.63 -8.62
N PRO A 55 -4.20 -10.00 -7.90
CA PRO A 55 -4.38 -8.55 -7.98
C PRO A 55 -3.10 -7.86 -7.52
N GLY A 56 -2.74 -6.76 -8.18
CA GLY A 56 -1.61 -5.94 -7.79
C GLY A 56 -1.75 -5.43 -6.36
N PHE A 57 -0.63 -5.37 -5.64
CA PHE A 57 -0.62 -4.94 -4.25
C PHE A 57 -0.90 -3.45 -4.12
N VAL A 58 -1.51 -3.08 -3.00
CA VAL A 58 -1.85 -1.70 -2.63
C VAL A 58 -1.20 -1.40 -1.28
N ASP A 59 -0.27 -0.45 -1.24
CA ASP A 59 0.46 -0.06 -0.03
C ASP A 59 -0.02 1.31 0.46
N VAL A 60 -0.75 1.33 1.56
CA VAL A 60 -1.36 2.56 2.08
C VAL A 60 -0.48 3.29 3.08
N HIS A 61 0.69 2.72 3.43
CA HIS A 61 1.62 3.28 4.39
C HIS A 61 3.07 3.02 3.96
N VAL A 62 3.68 4.00 3.26
CA VAL A 62 5.04 3.89 2.73
C VAL A 62 5.74 5.25 2.69
N HIS A 63 6.85 5.40 3.43
CA HIS A 63 7.63 6.64 3.54
C HIS A 63 8.67 6.80 2.44
N GLY A 64 9.13 5.68 1.87
CA GLY A 64 10.21 5.69 0.88
C GLY A 64 10.45 4.34 0.22
N GLY A 65 11.50 4.30 -0.60
CA GLY A 65 11.98 3.09 -1.29
C GLY A 65 12.92 3.43 -2.43
N GLY A 66 13.85 2.53 -2.75
CA GLY A 66 14.82 2.74 -3.83
C GLY A 66 15.75 3.95 -3.64
N GLY A 67 16.01 4.36 -2.38
CA GLY A 67 16.81 5.54 -2.06
C GLY A 67 16.06 6.88 -2.16
N ALA A 68 14.72 6.84 -2.17
CA ALA A 68 13.84 8.01 -2.23
C ALA A 68 12.91 8.06 -1.01
N GLN A 69 12.45 9.24 -0.61
CA GLN A 69 11.52 9.42 0.52
C GLN A 69 10.57 10.58 0.26
N VAL A 70 9.44 10.65 1.00
CA VAL A 70 8.41 11.67 0.81
C VAL A 70 8.83 13.04 1.38
N ASN A 71 9.44 13.08 2.59
CA ASN A 71 9.86 14.32 3.22
C ASN A 71 11.11 14.88 2.53
N CYS A 72 10.93 15.75 1.54
CA CYS A 72 11.99 16.45 0.81
C CYS A 72 11.83 17.98 0.96
N ALA A 73 12.90 18.73 0.68
CA ALA A 73 12.95 20.17 0.93
C ALA A 73 12.10 21.00 -0.03
N THR A 74 11.91 20.53 -1.26
CA THR A 74 11.15 21.23 -2.29
C THR A 74 10.08 20.35 -2.91
N ARG A 75 9.04 20.99 -3.47
CA ARG A 75 7.96 20.30 -4.18
C ARG A 75 8.47 19.43 -5.33
N ASP A 76 9.42 19.92 -6.12
CA ASP A 76 9.96 19.20 -7.28
C ASP A 76 10.77 17.97 -6.84
N GLU A 77 11.48 18.07 -5.70
CA GLU A 77 12.16 16.92 -5.10
C GLU A 77 11.15 15.88 -4.60
N VAL A 78 10.05 16.30 -3.97
CA VAL A 78 8.98 15.37 -3.55
C VAL A 78 8.40 14.66 -4.76
N GLU A 79 8.01 15.39 -5.81
CA GLU A 79 7.47 14.81 -7.05
C GLU A 79 8.42 13.77 -7.65
N SER A 80 9.69 14.14 -7.84
CA SER A 80 10.71 13.24 -8.39
C SER A 80 10.95 12.02 -7.51
N SER A 81 11.00 12.21 -6.20
CA SER A 81 11.21 11.17 -5.19
C SER A 81 10.05 10.17 -5.19
N VAL A 82 8.80 10.65 -5.16
CA VAL A 82 7.62 9.79 -5.15
C VAL A 82 7.49 8.99 -6.46
N ARG A 83 7.86 9.57 -7.61
CA ARG A 83 7.95 8.82 -8.87
C ARG A 83 8.96 7.66 -8.79
N LYS A 84 10.12 7.91 -8.19
CA LYS A 84 11.16 6.89 -7.98
C LYS A 84 10.68 5.80 -7.03
N MET A 85 9.99 6.17 -5.94
CA MET A 85 9.35 5.21 -5.03
C MET A 85 8.34 4.33 -5.77
N ALA A 86 7.45 4.93 -6.57
CA ALA A 86 6.44 4.21 -7.35
C ALA A 86 7.06 3.19 -8.32
N GLN A 87 8.16 3.55 -8.98
CA GLN A 87 8.91 2.64 -9.84
C GLN A 87 9.55 1.50 -9.05
N PHE A 88 10.18 1.81 -7.91
CA PHE A 88 10.81 0.80 -7.06
C PHE A 88 9.78 -0.20 -6.53
N HIS A 89 8.69 0.26 -5.92
CA HIS A 89 7.68 -0.62 -5.34
C HIS A 89 6.94 -1.46 -6.39
N ALA A 90 6.85 -0.96 -7.63
CA ALA A 90 6.31 -1.76 -8.74
C ALA A 90 7.16 -3.00 -9.06
N THR A 91 8.47 -2.97 -8.84
CA THR A 91 9.33 -4.17 -9.00
C THR A 91 9.04 -5.24 -7.95
N HIS A 92 8.29 -4.89 -6.91
CA HIS A 92 7.85 -5.75 -5.82
C HIS A 92 6.32 -6.00 -5.82
N GLY A 93 5.67 -5.82 -6.98
CA GLY A 93 4.26 -6.16 -7.17
C GLY A 93 3.26 -5.10 -6.69
N THR A 94 3.72 -3.98 -6.11
CA THR A 94 2.84 -2.88 -5.72
C THR A 94 2.39 -2.13 -6.96
N THR A 95 1.07 -2.07 -7.18
CA THR A 95 0.47 -1.38 -8.32
C THR A 95 -0.18 -0.05 -7.94
N ALA A 96 -0.39 0.17 -6.65
CA ALA A 96 -0.86 1.44 -6.11
C ALA A 96 -0.26 1.69 -4.72
N LEU A 97 0.04 2.96 -4.42
CA LEU A 97 0.57 3.35 -3.11
C LEU A 97 0.05 4.70 -2.65
N VAL A 98 0.11 4.93 -1.32
CA VAL A 98 -0.14 6.23 -0.69
C VAL A 98 1.16 6.72 -0.06
N ALA A 99 1.70 7.82 -0.57
CA ALA A 99 2.97 8.38 -0.13
C ALA A 99 2.84 8.98 1.28
N THR A 100 3.56 8.42 2.26
CA THR A 100 3.41 8.73 3.68
C THR A 100 4.49 9.68 4.16
N THR A 101 4.09 10.79 4.82
CA THR A 101 5.01 11.69 5.49
C THR A 101 5.31 11.20 6.91
N VAL A 102 6.50 11.52 7.42
CA VAL A 102 6.73 11.54 8.87
C VAL A 102 6.36 12.91 9.44
N SER A 103 6.21 13.01 10.78
CA SER A 103 6.00 14.28 11.47
C SER A 103 7.10 15.29 11.14
N ASP A 104 6.68 16.48 10.68
CA ASP A 104 7.62 17.53 10.29
C ASP A 104 6.98 18.92 10.55
N SER A 105 7.72 19.99 10.25
CA SER A 105 7.22 21.36 10.33
C SER A 105 5.99 21.57 9.43
N PRO A 106 5.12 22.54 9.74
CA PRO A 106 3.97 22.84 8.88
C PRO A 106 4.36 23.16 7.44
N GLU A 107 5.51 23.80 7.23
CA GLU A 107 6.02 24.12 5.89
C GLU A 107 6.42 22.87 5.12
N MET A 108 7.16 21.96 5.75
CA MET A 108 7.57 20.71 5.11
C MET A 108 6.37 19.82 4.77
N LEU A 109 5.37 19.74 5.65
CA LEU A 109 4.15 18.99 5.35
C LEU A 109 3.34 19.59 4.19
N ARG A 110 3.28 20.95 4.08
CA ARG A 110 2.70 21.62 2.90
C ARG A 110 3.45 21.25 1.64
N THR A 111 4.77 21.35 1.66
CA THR A 111 5.65 20.98 0.53
C THR A 111 5.42 19.52 0.11
N ALA A 112 5.31 18.62 1.07
CA ALA A 112 5.08 17.20 0.82
C ALA A 112 3.72 16.96 0.13
N VAL A 113 2.61 17.45 0.68
CA VAL A 113 1.28 17.22 0.08
C VAL A 113 1.12 17.90 -1.29
N GLU A 114 1.73 19.07 -1.50
CA GLU A 114 1.75 19.76 -2.80
C GLU A 114 2.59 18.98 -3.83
N GLY A 115 3.74 18.43 -3.43
CA GLY A 115 4.59 17.62 -4.29
C GLY A 115 3.93 16.30 -4.68
N VAL A 116 3.30 15.61 -3.74
CA VAL A 116 2.52 14.39 -4.03
C VAL A 116 1.36 14.70 -4.98
N ALA A 117 0.63 15.81 -4.75
CA ALA A 117 -0.46 16.23 -5.63
C ALA A 117 -0.01 16.53 -7.07
N ALA A 118 1.26 16.90 -7.26
CA ALA A 118 1.84 17.16 -8.58
C ALA A 118 2.22 15.89 -9.34
N VAL A 119 2.26 14.73 -8.68
CA VAL A 119 2.60 13.46 -9.34
C VAL A 119 1.48 13.08 -10.29
N ALA A 120 1.63 13.49 -11.55
CA ALA A 120 0.77 12.98 -12.62
C ALA A 120 1.08 11.51 -12.89
N LEU A 121 0.33 10.88 -13.81
CA LEU A 121 0.58 9.49 -14.25
C LEU A 121 2.08 9.27 -14.47
N ALA A 122 2.67 8.43 -13.64
CA ALA A 122 4.09 8.09 -13.66
C ALA A 122 4.24 6.60 -14.03
N PRO A 123 5.35 6.20 -14.66
CA PRO A 123 5.69 4.78 -14.77
C PRO A 123 5.82 4.16 -13.37
N GLY A 124 5.32 2.94 -13.19
CA GLY A 124 5.34 2.23 -11.92
C GLY A 124 3.97 2.17 -11.24
N ALA A 125 3.94 2.05 -9.91
CA ALA A 125 2.71 2.02 -9.13
C ALA A 125 1.93 3.34 -9.25
N ALA A 126 0.61 3.27 -9.28
CA ALA A 126 -0.23 4.46 -9.23
C ALA A 126 -0.12 5.13 -7.85
N VAL A 127 0.18 6.43 -7.81
CA VAL A 127 0.20 7.21 -6.57
C VAL A 127 -1.23 7.68 -6.28
N LEU A 128 -1.87 7.08 -5.27
CA LEU A 128 -3.26 7.39 -4.90
C LEU A 128 -3.39 8.72 -4.14
N GLY A 129 -2.28 9.21 -3.60
CA GLY A 129 -2.22 10.45 -2.86
C GLY A 129 -1.26 10.38 -1.68
N SER A 130 -1.49 11.23 -0.68
CA SER A 130 -0.67 11.34 0.52
C SER A 130 -1.34 10.77 1.76
N ASN A 131 -0.52 10.26 2.69
CA ASN A 131 -0.87 9.90 4.05
C ASN A 131 -0.04 10.79 5.00
N LEU A 132 -0.68 11.42 5.98
CA LEU A 132 -0.01 12.17 7.04
C LEU A 132 0.16 11.28 8.27
N GLU A 133 1.35 10.74 8.51
CA GLU A 133 1.64 10.08 9.77
C GLU A 133 2.18 11.09 10.79
N GLY A 134 1.29 11.56 11.64
CA GLY A 134 1.52 12.74 12.46
C GLY A 134 1.25 14.05 11.69
N PRO A 135 1.48 15.20 12.33
CA PRO A 135 2.18 15.46 13.58
C PRO A 135 1.29 15.36 14.84
N TRP A 136 0.05 15.00 14.71
CA TRP A 136 -0.96 14.97 15.77
C TRP A 136 -1.00 13.63 16.49
N ILE A 137 0.16 13.22 16.99
CA ILE A 137 0.41 11.92 17.65
C ILE A 137 0.98 12.13 19.05
N ALA A 138 0.87 11.12 19.92
CA ALA A 138 1.29 11.20 21.30
C ALA A 138 2.83 11.19 21.41
N ARG A 139 3.39 12.17 22.11
CA ARG A 139 4.84 12.24 22.37
C ARG A 139 5.38 11.01 23.09
N SER A 140 4.58 10.42 24.00
CA SER A 140 4.94 9.19 24.72
C SER A 140 5.04 7.97 23.81
N ARG A 141 4.44 8.03 22.62
CA ARG A 141 4.39 6.98 21.61
C ARG A 141 5.00 7.43 20.27
N ALA A 142 5.88 8.39 20.29
CA ALA A 142 6.49 8.95 19.08
C ALA A 142 7.23 7.89 18.24
N GLY A 143 7.84 6.86 18.86
CA GLY A 143 8.67 5.92 18.09
C GLY A 143 9.78 6.66 17.37
N ALA A 144 9.88 6.46 16.04
CA ALA A 144 10.84 7.12 15.16
C ALA A 144 10.27 8.39 14.49
N GLN A 145 9.31 9.06 15.11
CA GLN A 145 8.81 10.36 14.63
C GLN A 145 9.65 11.52 15.15
N PHE A 146 9.77 12.59 14.38
CA PHE A 146 10.52 13.78 14.77
C PHE A 146 9.76 14.54 15.88
N THR A 147 10.17 14.34 17.12
CA THR A 147 9.44 14.79 18.31
C THR A 147 9.31 16.31 18.43
N ASP A 148 10.23 17.11 17.86
CA ASP A 148 10.14 18.57 17.90
C ASP A 148 9.03 19.12 16.98
N ALA A 149 8.59 18.32 16.02
CA ALA A 149 7.48 18.66 15.14
C ALA A 149 6.11 18.28 15.72
N LEU A 150 6.05 17.48 16.77
CA LEU A 150 4.79 17.04 17.38
C LEU A 150 4.07 18.21 18.05
N ARG A 151 2.78 18.33 17.75
CA ARG A 151 1.91 19.41 18.20
C ARG A 151 0.47 18.96 18.37
N PRO A 152 -0.34 19.70 19.14
CA PRO A 152 -1.76 19.39 19.28
C PRO A 152 -2.50 19.39 17.93
N PRO A 153 -3.57 18.59 17.78
CA PRO A 153 -4.46 18.62 16.65
C PRO A 153 -4.96 20.03 16.33
N SER A 154 -4.89 20.40 15.04
CA SER A 154 -5.32 21.72 14.55
C SER A 154 -6.20 21.55 13.31
N ILE A 155 -7.49 21.86 13.45
CA ILE A 155 -8.44 21.82 12.32
C ILE A 155 -8.01 22.80 11.22
N ALA A 156 -7.51 23.97 11.59
CA ALA A 156 -7.08 24.98 10.62
C ALA A 156 -5.87 24.49 9.80
N GLU A 157 -4.89 23.86 10.44
CA GLU A 157 -3.74 23.27 9.75
C GLU A 157 -4.17 22.10 8.86
N PHE A 158 -5.02 21.21 9.36
CA PHE A 158 -5.57 20.13 8.58
C PHE A 158 -6.29 20.62 7.31
N GLN A 159 -7.14 21.65 7.45
CA GLN A 159 -7.86 22.25 6.32
C GLN A 159 -6.92 22.90 5.28
N ASP A 160 -5.84 23.53 5.72
CA ASP A 160 -4.81 24.08 4.84
C ASP A 160 -4.11 22.94 4.06
N LEU A 161 -3.75 21.83 4.71
CA LEU A 161 -3.15 20.66 4.05
C LEU A 161 -4.12 19.99 3.06
N VAL A 162 -5.39 19.84 3.41
CA VAL A 162 -6.44 19.36 2.49
C VAL A 162 -6.55 20.24 1.25
N ALA A 163 -6.59 21.57 1.43
CA ALA A 163 -6.68 22.50 0.31
C ALA A 163 -5.45 22.40 -0.62
N ARG A 164 -4.25 22.31 -0.06
CA ARG A 164 -2.98 22.20 -0.81
C ARG A 164 -2.81 20.85 -1.51
N SER A 165 -3.35 19.80 -0.94
CA SER A 165 -3.31 18.47 -1.55
C SER A 165 -4.18 18.33 -2.80
N GLN A 166 -5.03 19.32 -3.11
CA GLN A 166 -5.93 19.30 -4.27
C GLN A 166 -6.79 18.02 -4.35
N GLY A 167 -7.21 17.50 -3.19
CA GLY A 167 -8.02 16.29 -3.08
C GLY A 167 -7.21 14.98 -3.08
N THR A 168 -5.89 15.04 -3.00
CA THR A 168 -5.03 13.85 -2.93
C THR A 168 -4.61 13.47 -1.50
N LEU A 169 -5.01 14.20 -0.46
CA LEU A 169 -4.84 13.73 0.91
C LEU A 169 -5.85 12.61 1.19
N ARG A 170 -5.35 11.39 1.40
CA ARG A 170 -6.18 10.18 1.51
C ARG A 170 -6.30 9.66 2.93
N LEU A 171 -5.26 9.80 3.73
CA LEU A 171 -5.16 9.20 5.05
C LEU A 171 -4.47 10.14 6.02
N VAL A 172 -4.85 10.09 7.30
CA VAL A 172 -4.17 10.80 8.39
C VAL A 172 -4.14 9.93 9.65
N THR A 173 -2.99 9.86 10.31
CA THR A 173 -2.83 9.21 11.62
C THR A 173 -2.94 10.22 12.75
N VAL A 174 -3.79 9.92 13.75
CA VAL A 174 -4.08 10.77 14.90
C VAL A 174 -4.05 9.94 16.20
N ALA A 175 -3.46 10.48 17.25
CA ALA A 175 -3.61 9.93 18.61
C ALA A 175 -4.91 10.49 19.24
N PRO A 176 -5.92 9.65 19.48
CA PRO A 176 -7.26 10.13 19.84
C PRO A 176 -7.37 10.71 21.25
N GLU A 177 -6.39 10.48 22.13
CA GLU A 177 -6.30 11.04 23.47
C GLU A 177 -5.85 12.51 23.51
N LEU A 178 -5.37 13.06 22.40
CA LEU A 178 -4.95 14.45 22.32
C LEU A 178 -6.16 15.41 22.36
N ASP A 179 -5.97 16.59 22.92
CA ASP A 179 -7.00 17.64 22.92
C ASP A 179 -7.44 17.95 21.49
N ASP A 180 -8.75 18.09 21.29
CA ASP A 180 -9.39 18.33 19.98
C ASP A 180 -9.23 17.21 18.92
N ALA A 181 -8.63 16.06 19.24
CA ALA A 181 -8.43 14.95 18.31
C ALA A 181 -9.77 14.44 17.73
N LEU A 182 -10.79 14.24 18.56
CA LEU A 182 -12.10 13.79 18.08
C LEU A 182 -12.77 14.80 17.13
N LYS A 183 -12.53 16.09 17.33
CA LYS A 183 -13.01 17.14 16.39
C LYS A 183 -12.26 17.09 15.07
N LEU A 184 -10.93 16.86 15.12
CA LEU A 184 -10.12 16.66 13.91
C LEU A 184 -10.57 15.42 13.14
N ILE A 185 -10.82 14.28 13.82
CA ILE A 185 -11.33 13.04 13.21
C ILE A 185 -12.65 13.31 12.48
N ALA A 186 -13.59 14.01 13.12
CA ALA A 186 -14.86 14.36 12.49
C ALA A 186 -14.68 15.30 11.28
N ALA A 187 -13.76 16.26 11.35
CA ALA A 187 -13.44 17.16 10.24
C ALA A 187 -12.78 16.44 9.08
N ALA A 188 -11.86 15.51 9.34
CA ALA A 188 -11.19 14.69 8.33
C ALA A 188 -12.19 13.79 7.59
N ARG A 189 -13.06 13.10 8.34
CA ARG A 189 -14.16 12.33 7.76
C ARG A 189 -15.05 13.18 6.84
N ALA A 190 -15.42 14.39 7.28
CA ALA A 190 -16.24 15.31 6.49
C ALA A 190 -15.55 15.78 5.21
N ALA A 191 -14.22 15.83 5.19
CA ALA A 191 -13.39 16.14 4.04
C ALA A 191 -13.12 14.90 3.12
N GLY A 192 -13.64 13.72 3.45
CA GLY A 192 -13.40 12.48 2.70
C GLY A 192 -12.01 11.90 2.92
N VAL A 193 -11.32 12.31 3.98
CA VAL A 193 -10.00 11.76 4.37
C VAL A 193 -10.21 10.65 5.38
N VAL A 194 -9.62 9.49 5.14
CA VAL A 194 -9.63 8.35 6.06
C VAL A 194 -8.81 8.70 7.29
N VAL A 195 -9.31 8.35 8.47
CA VAL A 195 -8.58 8.55 9.72
C VAL A 195 -8.16 7.21 10.29
N SER A 196 -6.87 7.11 10.58
CA SER A 196 -6.26 6.02 11.32
C SER A 196 -5.90 6.48 12.73
N ILE A 197 -6.13 5.66 13.74
CA ILE A 197 -5.57 5.92 15.06
C ILE A 197 -4.20 5.23 15.18
N GLY A 198 -3.21 5.93 15.73
CA GLY A 198 -1.86 5.40 15.88
C GLY A 198 -0.98 6.28 16.73
N HIS A 199 0.21 5.77 17.08
CA HIS A 199 1.14 6.47 17.97
C HIS A 199 0.43 7.01 19.24
N THR A 200 -0.26 6.11 19.95
CA THR A 200 -1.26 6.48 20.95
C THR A 200 -1.13 5.69 22.25
N ASP A 201 -1.36 6.38 23.37
CA ASP A 201 -1.56 5.81 24.71
C ASP A 201 -3.05 5.74 25.09
N ALA A 202 -3.97 5.89 24.12
CA ALA A 202 -5.39 5.85 24.39
C ALA A 202 -5.79 4.60 25.18
N ASP A 203 -6.75 4.75 26.07
CA ASP A 203 -7.44 3.63 26.66
C ASP A 203 -8.48 3.06 25.67
N TYR A 204 -9.16 2.01 26.06
CA TYR A 204 -10.17 1.33 25.25
C TYR A 204 -11.33 2.27 24.89
N GLU A 205 -11.81 3.04 25.85
CA GLU A 205 -12.94 3.94 25.75
C GLU A 205 -12.62 5.10 24.79
N THR A 206 -11.43 5.68 24.90
CA THR A 206 -10.96 6.77 24.02
C THR A 206 -10.79 6.28 22.57
N ALA A 207 -10.22 5.10 22.37
CA ALA A 207 -10.09 4.51 21.05
C ALA A 207 -11.46 4.22 20.43
N THR A 208 -12.41 3.68 21.23
CA THR A 208 -13.79 3.44 20.79
C THR A 208 -14.49 4.75 20.40
N ALA A 209 -14.31 5.82 21.18
CA ALA A 209 -14.87 7.13 20.86
C ALA A 209 -14.30 7.70 19.53
N ALA A 210 -13.03 7.42 19.20
CA ALA A 210 -12.45 7.80 17.91
C ALA A 210 -13.11 7.05 16.74
N PHE A 211 -13.42 5.75 16.90
CA PHE A 211 -14.14 5.00 15.88
C PHE A 211 -15.58 5.50 15.70
N GLU A 212 -16.24 5.85 16.78
CA GLU A 212 -17.56 6.50 16.73
C GLU A 212 -17.51 7.88 16.04
N ALA A 213 -16.45 8.65 16.27
CA ALA A 213 -16.22 9.94 15.60
C ALA A 213 -15.91 9.80 14.10
N GLY A 214 -15.47 8.61 13.65
CA GLY A 214 -15.29 8.31 12.23
C GLY A 214 -13.94 7.74 11.83
N ALA A 215 -13.03 7.46 12.76
CA ALA A 215 -11.83 6.71 12.44
C ALA A 215 -12.19 5.30 11.92
N ARG A 216 -11.44 4.80 10.92
CA ARG A 216 -11.73 3.55 10.23
C ARG A 216 -10.51 2.64 10.08
N GLN A 217 -9.38 3.05 10.63
CA GLN A 217 -8.12 2.34 10.50
C GLN A 217 -7.30 2.46 11.77
N ALA A 218 -6.41 1.52 12.03
CA ALA A 218 -5.38 1.59 13.06
C ALA A 218 -4.01 1.39 12.42
N THR A 219 -3.14 2.37 12.59
CA THR A 219 -1.80 2.46 12.02
C THR A 219 -0.89 1.42 12.65
N HIS A 220 -0.21 0.60 11.84
CA HIS A 220 0.76 -0.45 12.23
C HIS A 220 0.50 -1.04 13.63
N LEU A 221 -0.68 -1.67 13.76
CA LEU A 221 -1.25 -2.19 15.01
C LEU A 221 -0.19 -2.88 15.89
N PHE A 222 -0.23 -2.65 17.20
CA PHE A 222 0.74 -2.98 18.25
C PHE A 222 1.93 -2.03 18.35
N ASN A 223 2.43 -1.47 17.24
CA ASN A 223 3.63 -0.63 17.25
C ASN A 223 3.25 0.79 17.69
N ALA A 224 4.08 1.38 18.56
CA ALA A 224 3.82 2.70 19.13
C ALA A 224 2.42 2.86 19.76
N MET A 225 1.88 1.79 20.36
CA MET A 225 0.59 1.76 21.05
C MET A 225 0.72 1.24 22.47
N ALA A 226 -0.27 1.58 23.33
CA ALA A 226 -0.40 0.94 24.64
C ALA A 226 -0.63 -0.58 24.44
N PRO A 227 0.10 -1.45 25.15
CA PRO A 227 -0.02 -2.90 25.00
C PRO A 227 -1.34 -3.42 25.59
N ILE A 228 -1.78 -4.58 25.09
CA ILE A 228 -2.95 -5.27 25.65
C ILE A 228 -2.67 -5.65 27.11
N HIS A 229 -3.58 -5.25 28.01
CA HIS A 229 -3.56 -5.67 29.39
C HIS A 229 -4.98 -6.04 29.85
N HIS A 230 -5.13 -7.16 30.54
CA HIS A 230 -6.45 -7.74 30.88
C HIS A 230 -7.40 -6.85 31.70
N ARG A 231 -6.92 -5.75 32.32
CA ARG A 231 -7.73 -4.74 33.02
C ARG A 231 -7.66 -3.35 32.38
N ARG A 232 -6.79 -3.15 31.42
CA ARG A 232 -6.62 -1.91 30.62
C ARG A 232 -6.35 -2.33 29.18
N PRO A 233 -7.40 -2.75 28.44
CA PRO A 233 -7.23 -3.43 27.15
C PRO A 233 -6.63 -2.54 26.05
N GLY A 234 -6.77 -1.22 26.15
CA GLY A 234 -6.11 -0.26 25.27
C GLY A 234 -6.63 -0.23 23.84
N PRO A 235 -5.95 0.53 22.94
CA PRO A 235 -6.40 0.79 21.60
C PRO A 235 -6.36 -0.46 20.71
N VAL A 236 -5.41 -1.36 20.93
CA VAL A 236 -5.28 -2.61 20.17
C VAL A 236 -6.54 -3.48 20.34
N THR A 237 -7.02 -3.62 21.57
CA THR A 237 -8.24 -4.41 21.82
C THR A 237 -9.48 -3.73 21.25
N ALA A 238 -9.58 -2.40 21.36
CA ALA A 238 -10.68 -1.64 20.78
C ALA A 238 -10.72 -1.83 19.25
N THR A 239 -9.57 -1.79 18.59
CA THR A 239 -9.42 -2.02 17.14
C THR A 239 -9.85 -3.44 16.74
N LEU A 240 -9.38 -4.46 17.48
CA LEU A 240 -9.74 -5.86 17.19
C LEU A 240 -11.23 -6.14 17.39
N ALA A 241 -11.87 -5.43 18.32
CA ALA A 241 -13.28 -5.60 18.68
C ALA A 241 -14.27 -4.84 17.78
N ASP A 242 -13.82 -3.87 16.98
CA ASP A 242 -14.69 -3.08 16.12
C ASP A 242 -14.58 -3.53 14.65
N ASP A 243 -15.63 -4.18 14.15
CA ASP A 243 -15.66 -4.75 12.79
C ASP A 243 -15.61 -3.71 11.66
N ARG A 244 -15.72 -2.43 11.98
CA ARG A 244 -15.66 -1.32 11.01
C ARG A 244 -14.23 -0.84 10.74
N VAL A 245 -13.24 -1.32 11.51
CA VAL A 245 -11.88 -0.76 11.54
C VAL A 245 -10.90 -1.71 10.85
N TYR A 246 -10.15 -1.22 9.88
CA TYR A 246 -9.05 -1.92 9.24
C TYR A 246 -7.79 -1.87 10.11
N LEU A 247 -6.99 -2.93 10.05
CA LEU A 247 -5.83 -3.14 10.91
C LEU A 247 -4.56 -3.21 10.06
N GLU A 248 -3.76 -2.16 10.06
CA GLU A 248 -2.45 -2.22 9.40
C GLU A 248 -1.49 -3.12 10.19
N ILE A 249 -0.75 -3.95 9.47
CA ILE A 249 0.29 -4.83 10.01
C ILE A 249 1.54 -4.74 9.15
N ILE A 250 2.68 -4.46 9.78
CA ILE A 250 4.00 -4.60 9.15
C ILE A 250 4.40 -6.08 9.29
N ALA A 251 4.23 -6.85 8.21
CA ALA A 251 4.39 -8.31 8.25
C ALA A 251 5.84 -8.73 7.94
N ASP A 252 6.82 -8.16 8.64
CA ASP A 252 8.25 -8.43 8.46
C ASP A 252 8.85 -9.43 9.47
N GLY A 253 8.08 -9.81 10.50
CA GLY A 253 8.55 -10.66 11.59
C GLY A 253 9.53 -9.98 12.57
N ILE A 254 9.80 -8.70 12.40
CA ILE A 254 10.64 -7.84 13.22
C ILE A 254 9.78 -6.93 14.11
N HIS A 255 8.85 -6.18 13.50
CA HIS A 255 7.91 -5.30 14.18
C HIS A 255 6.93 -6.07 15.05
N ILE A 256 6.45 -7.21 14.56
CA ILE A 256 5.60 -8.12 15.32
C ILE A 256 5.99 -9.57 15.08
N HIS A 257 5.87 -10.38 16.13
CA HIS A 257 6.17 -11.81 16.05
C HIS A 257 5.18 -12.50 15.08
N PRO A 258 5.61 -13.46 14.23
CA PRO A 258 4.73 -14.15 13.28
C PRO A 258 3.47 -14.77 13.90
N ALA A 259 3.55 -15.21 15.15
CA ALA A 259 2.38 -15.73 15.87
C ALA A 259 1.26 -14.69 16.06
N LEU A 260 1.62 -13.38 16.19
CA LEU A 260 0.63 -12.30 16.26
C LEU A 260 0.03 -12.01 14.89
N ILE A 261 0.82 -12.07 13.79
CA ILE A 261 0.29 -11.99 12.42
C ILE A 261 -0.76 -13.08 12.21
N SER A 262 -0.42 -14.32 12.57
CA SER A 262 -1.33 -15.47 12.51
C SER A 262 -2.59 -15.26 13.36
N LEU A 263 -2.46 -14.70 14.56
CA LEU A 263 -3.60 -14.44 15.45
C LEU A 263 -4.54 -13.40 14.84
N VAL A 264 -4.00 -12.27 14.36
CA VAL A 264 -4.80 -11.20 13.75
C VAL A 264 -5.50 -11.71 12.49
N ALA A 265 -4.82 -12.48 11.64
CA ALA A 265 -5.40 -13.07 10.44
C ALA A 265 -6.56 -14.05 10.74
N ARG A 266 -6.60 -14.66 11.93
CA ARG A 266 -7.72 -15.51 12.38
C ARG A 266 -8.86 -14.73 13.01
N VAL A 267 -8.55 -13.63 13.70
CA VAL A 267 -9.54 -12.81 14.41
C VAL A 267 -10.24 -11.84 13.47
N ALA A 268 -9.50 -11.26 12.53
CA ALA A 268 -9.99 -10.22 11.63
C ALA A 268 -9.52 -10.45 10.17
N PRO A 269 -9.79 -11.62 9.56
CA PRO A 269 -9.27 -11.95 8.22
C PRO A 269 -9.72 -10.95 7.15
N GLU A 270 -10.92 -10.37 7.27
CA GLU A 270 -11.52 -9.46 6.28
C GLU A 270 -11.14 -7.99 6.47
N ARG A 271 -10.39 -7.67 7.53
CA ARG A 271 -10.00 -6.30 7.91
C ARG A 271 -8.50 -6.13 8.03
N LEU A 272 -7.73 -7.21 7.86
CA LEU A 272 -6.28 -7.20 7.88
C LEU A 272 -5.74 -6.45 6.67
N VAL A 273 -4.85 -5.51 6.88
CA VAL A 273 -4.17 -4.72 5.85
C VAL A 273 -2.66 -4.86 6.05
N PHE A 274 -1.95 -5.40 5.06
CA PHE A 274 -0.50 -5.36 5.08
C PHE A 274 -0.03 -3.99 4.57
N VAL A 275 0.94 -3.43 5.28
CA VAL A 275 1.66 -2.22 4.90
C VAL A 275 3.15 -2.49 4.99
N THR A 276 3.92 -1.77 4.19
CA THR A 276 5.38 -1.90 4.30
C THR A 276 5.95 -1.04 5.40
N ASP A 277 5.42 0.16 5.61
CA ASP A 277 6.08 1.18 6.42
C ASP A 277 7.56 1.36 5.99
N ALA A 278 7.80 1.17 4.68
CA ALA A 278 9.12 1.17 4.08
C ALA A 278 9.71 2.58 4.06
N ILE A 279 10.99 2.68 4.40
CA ILE A 279 11.75 3.94 4.35
C ILE A 279 12.61 4.03 3.08
N GLY A 280 13.24 5.17 2.84
CA GLY A 280 14.12 5.38 1.69
C GLY A 280 15.24 4.35 1.55
N ALA A 281 15.65 3.72 2.64
CA ALA A 281 16.67 2.67 2.66
C ALA A 281 16.22 1.32 2.07
N THR A 282 14.92 1.11 1.86
CA THR A 282 14.40 -0.12 1.25
C THR A 282 14.97 -0.31 -0.15
N GLY A 283 15.61 -1.46 -0.38
CA GLY A 283 16.32 -1.72 -1.64
C GLY A 283 17.71 -1.07 -1.75
N ALA A 284 18.17 -0.35 -0.73
CA ALA A 284 19.51 0.23 -0.68
C ALA A 284 20.48 -0.67 0.12
N ALA A 285 21.78 -0.37 0.03
CA ALA A 285 22.79 -1.07 0.81
C ALA A 285 22.63 -0.79 2.32
N PRO A 286 22.96 -1.73 3.21
CA PRO A 286 23.04 -1.47 4.64
C PRO A 286 23.93 -0.26 4.97
N GLY A 287 23.63 0.44 6.06
CA GLY A 287 24.41 1.60 6.50
C GLY A 287 23.56 2.74 7.04
N LEU A 288 24.11 3.94 6.98
CA LEU A 288 23.45 5.16 7.46
C LEU A 288 22.54 5.73 6.37
N HIS A 289 21.30 5.99 6.73
CA HIS A 289 20.24 6.53 5.87
C HIS A 289 19.48 7.63 6.61
N ARG A 290 18.41 8.15 5.99
CA ARG A 290 17.54 9.17 6.59
C ARG A 290 16.06 8.76 6.49
N LEU A 291 15.30 9.20 7.50
CA LEU A 291 13.84 9.18 7.54
C LEU A 291 13.37 10.59 7.91
N GLY A 292 12.97 11.39 6.93
CA GLY A 292 12.76 12.81 7.12
C GLY A 292 14.03 13.48 7.69
N PRO A 293 13.95 14.23 8.80
CA PRO A 293 15.09 14.85 9.44
C PRO A 293 15.97 13.88 10.26
N LEU A 294 15.53 12.64 10.52
CA LEU A 294 16.19 11.69 11.41
C LEU A 294 17.22 10.84 10.67
N GLU A 295 18.29 10.50 11.35
CA GLU A 295 19.27 9.51 10.89
C GLU A 295 18.85 8.09 11.32
N VAL A 296 18.95 7.14 10.39
CA VAL A 296 18.56 5.73 10.58
C VAL A 296 19.70 4.83 10.16
N VAL A 297 20.00 3.81 10.94
CA VAL A 297 20.99 2.78 10.61
C VAL A 297 20.25 1.51 10.18
N VAL A 298 20.57 1.01 8.97
CA VAL A 298 20.07 -0.28 8.48
C VAL A 298 21.16 -1.34 8.63
N LYS A 299 20.83 -2.39 9.36
CA LYS A 299 21.69 -3.55 9.55
C LYS A 299 20.88 -4.82 9.70
N ASP A 300 21.29 -5.89 9.04
CA ASP A 300 20.66 -7.22 9.11
C ASP A 300 19.13 -7.19 8.84
N GLY A 301 18.70 -6.34 7.89
CA GLY A 301 17.29 -6.17 7.53
C GLY A 301 16.45 -5.35 8.52
N ARG A 302 17.06 -4.78 9.55
CA ARG A 302 16.41 -3.94 10.57
C ARG A 302 16.86 -2.49 10.41
N ALA A 303 15.90 -1.56 10.43
CA ALA A 303 16.14 -0.13 10.46
C ALA A 303 15.91 0.40 11.89
N VAL A 304 16.86 1.15 12.46
CA VAL A 304 16.76 1.72 13.79
C VAL A 304 17.24 3.17 13.81
N LEU A 305 16.76 3.98 14.73
CA LEU A 305 17.25 5.33 14.93
C LEU A 305 18.75 5.33 15.31
N ALA A 306 19.53 6.18 14.66
CA ALA A 306 20.94 6.34 14.98
C ALA A 306 21.12 6.78 16.44
N GLY A 307 21.94 6.04 17.19
CA GLY A 307 22.13 6.26 18.63
C GLY A 307 21.01 5.72 19.55
N HIS A 308 19.98 5.08 19.01
CA HIS A 308 18.86 4.50 19.76
C HIS A 308 18.49 3.12 19.17
N GLU A 309 19.36 2.13 19.30
CA GLU A 309 19.25 0.81 18.66
C GLU A 309 17.97 0.01 19.02
N GLU A 310 17.32 0.35 20.14
CA GLU A 310 16.04 -0.24 20.57
C GLU A 310 14.83 0.34 19.79
N THR A 311 14.98 1.52 19.16
CA THR A 311 13.90 2.19 18.47
C THR A 311 13.92 1.82 16.98
N ILE A 312 12.99 0.97 16.57
CA ILE A 312 12.79 0.63 15.16
C ILE A 312 12.26 1.87 14.43
N ALA A 313 12.75 2.12 13.22
CA ALA A 313 12.47 3.34 12.44
C ALA A 313 11.96 2.97 11.03
N GLY A 314 10.66 2.70 10.93
CA GLY A 314 10.05 2.13 9.76
C GLY A 314 10.69 0.80 9.36
N SER A 315 10.51 0.36 8.14
CA SER A 315 11.01 -0.93 7.68
C SER A 315 11.87 -0.84 6.42
N VAL A 316 12.47 -1.97 6.06
CA VAL A 316 13.04 -2.25 4.72
C VAL A 316 12.25 -3.36 4.02
N LEU A 317 11.00 -3.52 4.39
CA LEU A 317 10.07 -4.52 3.86
C LEU A 317 9.56 -4.10 2.47
N THR A 318 9.29 -5.10 1.63
CA THR A 318 8.54 -4.94 0.38
C THR A 318 7.26 -5.78 0.44
N MET A 319 6.24 -5.44 -0.35
CA MET A 319 4.92 -6.07 -0.20
C MET A 319 4.94 -7.57 -0.57
N ASP A 320 5.69 -7.97 -1.57
CA ASP A 320 5.92 -9.38 -1.93
C ASP A 320 6.50 -10.17 -0.75
N ARG A 321 7.47 -9.60 -0.03
CA ARG A 321 8.06 -10.22 1.15
C ARG A 321 7.07 -10.27 2.32
N ALA A 322 6.22 -9.25 2.49
CA ALA A 322 5.16 -9.27 3.50
C ALA A 322 4.21 -10.45 3.26
N VAL A 323 3.75 -10.62 2.01
CA VAL A 323 2.89 -11.75 1.61
C VAL A 323 3.60 -13.10 1.81
N ALA A 324 4.84 -13.23 1.33
CA ALA A 324 5.61 -14.47 1.46
C ALA A 324 5.83 -14.85 2.94
N LEU A 325 6.22 -13.91 3.80
CA LEU A 325 6.43 -14.16 5.23
C LEU A 325 5.11 -14.54 5.93
N ALA A 326 4.03 -13.83 5.63
CA ALA A 326 2.72 -14.12 6.21
C ALA A 326 2.27 -15.56 5.88
N VAL A 327 2.47 -16.02 4.65
CA VAL A 327 2.08 -17.37 4.21
C VAL A 327 3.06 -18.42 4.75
N GLN A 328 4.37 -18.25 4.50
CA GLN A 328 5.37 -19.29 4.73
C GLN A 328 5.78 -19.41 6.20
N ILE A 329 5.80 -18.30 6.95
CA ILE A 329 6.28 -18.25 8.33
C ILE A 329 5.13 -18.12 9.32
N ALA A 330 4.18 -17.18 9.09
CA ALA A 330 3.05 -16.97 9.99
C ALA A 330 1.87 -17.89 9.71
N SER A 331 1.93 -18.75 8.68
CA SER A 331 0.88 -19.69 8.31
C SER A 331 -0.49 -19.02 8.05
N VAL A 332 -0.49 -17.82 7.50
CA VAL A 332 -1.71 -17.15 7.03
C VAL A 332 -2.15 -17.82 5.73
N PRO A 333 -3.44 -18.15 5.55
CA PRO A 333 -3.94 -18.68 4.29
C PRO A 333 -3.60 -17.75 3.11
N LEU A 334 -3.14 -18.30 1.99
CA LEU A 334 -2.67 -17.53 0.84
C LEU A 334 -3.68 -16.48 0.37
N LEU A 335 -4.95 -16.85 0.24
CA LEU A 335 -5.99 -15.90 -0.18
C LEU A 335 -6.13 -14.73 0.80
N VAL A 336 -6.10 -15.00 2.10
CA VAL A 336 -6.17 -13.95 3.14
C VAL A 336 -4.96 -13.01 3.06
N ALA A 337 -3.76 -13.55 2.85
CA ALA A 337 -2.55 -12.74 2.70
C ALA A 337 -2.60 -11.85 1.43
N LEU A 338 -3.09 -12.39 0.31
CA LEU A 338 -3.30 -11.62 -0.92
C LEU A 338 -4.37 -10.54 -0.75
N GLN A 339 -5.50 -10.85 -0.09
CA GLN A 339 -6.54 -9.88 0.23
C GLN A 339 -6.00 -8.76 1.14
N ALA A 340 -5.21 -9.11 2.16
CA ALA A 340 -4.58 -8.14 3.07
C ALA A 340 -3.57 -7.22 2.37
N ALA A 341 -2.93 -7.68 1.30
CA ALA A 341 -1.99 -6.90 0.51
C ALA A 341 -2.64 -6.14 -0.66
N SER A 342 -3.91 -6.37 -0.97
CA SER A 342 -4.52 -5.81 -2.18
C SER A 342 -5.95 -5.31 -1.96
N LEU A 343 -6.91 -6.21 -1.71
CA LEU A 343 -8.34 -5.91 -1.61
C LEU A 343 -8.66 -5.02 -0.41
N HIS A 344 -8.17 -5.40 0.77
CA HIS A 344 -8.52 -4.70 2.02
C HIS A 344 -7.93 -3.29 2.08
N PRO A 345 -6.64 -3.02 1.74
CA PRO A 345 -6.14 -1.65 1.69
C PRO A 345 -6.87 -0.79 0.66
N ALA A 346 -7.27 -1.35 -0.49
CA ALA A 346 -8.09 -0.63 -1.46
C ALA A 346 -9.48 -0.28 -0.90
N MET A 347 -10.14 -1.24 -0.21
CA MET A 347 -11.42 -1.00 0.46
C MET A 347 -11.32 0.02 1.58
N ALA A 348 -10.24 0.01 2.36
CA ALA A 348 -9.99 0.98 3.43
C ALA A 348 -9.91 2.42 2.91
N LEU A 349 -9.53 2.61 1.64
CA LEU A 349 -9.45 3.91 0.96
C LEU A 349 -10.63 4.19 0.01
N ASP A 350 -11.70 3.36 0.03
CA ASP A 350 -12.83 3.45 -0.90
C ASP A 350 -12.44 3.34 -2.40
N GLU A 351 -11.32 2.67 -2.71
CA GLU A 351 -10.83 2.43 -4.06
C GLU A 351 -11.48 1.18 -4.68
N SER A 352 -12.71 1.30 -5.13
CA SER A 352 -13.53 0.18 -5.58
C SER A 352 -13.00 -0.58 -6.82
N ARG A 353 -12.11 0.04 -7.60
CA ARG A 353 -11.53 -0.55 -8.81
C ARG A 353 -10.17 -1.20 -8.60
N LYS A 354 -9.51 -0.96 -7.46
CA LYS A 354 -8.16 -1.42 -7.11
C LYS A 354 -8.19 -2.71 -6.29
N GLY A 355 -7.06 -3.40 -6.24
CA GLY A 355 -6.82 -4.54 -5.36
C GLY A 355 -7.65 -5.79 -5.64
N ARG A 356 -8.23 -5.93 -6.83
CA ARG A 356 -9.10 -7.06 -7.18
C ARG A 356 -9.01 -7.46 -8.65
N LEU A 357 -9.12 -8.74 -8.94
CA LEU A 357 -9.34 -9.26 -10.29
C LEU A 357 -10.82 -9.60 -10.45
N ALA A 358 -11.57 -8.65 -10.98
CA ALA A 358 -12.99 -8.77 -11.24
C ALA A 358 -13.37 -7.90 -12.45
N PRO A 359 -14.44 -8.24 -13.20
CA PRO A 359 -14.89 -7.44 -14.33
C PRO A 359 -15.11 -5.97 -13.95
N GLY A 360 -14.52 -5.05 -14.73
CA GLY A 360 -14.58 -3.60 -14.50
C GLY A 360 -13.54 -3.03 -13.56
N ALA A 361 -12.76 -3.86 -12.84
CA ALA A 361 -11.62 -3.41 -12.05
C ALA A 361 -10.49 -2.91 -12.96
N ASP A 362 -9.58 -2.13 -12.39
CA ASP A 362 -8.35 -1.76 -13.08
C ASP A 362 -7.50 -3.01 -13.35
N ALA A 363 -6.86 -3.05 -14.51
CA ALA A 363 -5.96 -4.15 -14.87
C ALA A 363 -4.62 -4.01 -14.16
N ASP A 364 -4.67 -4.08 -12.83
CA ASP A 364 -3.53 -4.05 -11.91
C ASP A 364 -3.27 -5.48 -11.47
N ILE A 365 -2.17 -6.06 -11.95
CA ILE A 365 -1.90 -7.49 -11.84
C ILE A 365 -0.45 -7.70 -11.39
N VAL A 366 -0.25 -8.62 -10.47
CA VAL A 366 1.07 -9.16 -10.15
C VAL A 366 1.13 -10.64 -10.50
N LEU A 367 2.21 -11.05 -11.15
CA LEU A 367 2.52 -12.44 -11.45
C LEU A 367 3.54 -12.93 -10.44
N LEU A 368 3.20 -14.01 -9.75
CA LEU A 368 4.02 -14.60 -8.69
C LEU A 368 4.43 -16.04 -9.04
N ASP A 369 5.66 -16.39 -8.69
CA ASP A 369 6.13 -17.78 -8.79
C ASP A 369 5.65 -18.65 -7.61
N SER A 370 6.17 -19.88 -7.51
CA SER A 370 5.83 -20.81 -6.43
C SER A 370 6.28 -20.34 -5.05
N ASP A 371 7.31 -19.49 -4.99
CA ASP A 371 7.87 -18.96 -3.75
C ASP A 371 7.26 -17.57 -3.39
N LEU A 372 6.26 -17.16 -4.17
CA LEU A 372 5.60 -15.86 -4.07
C LEU A 372 6.50 -14.66 -4.41
N SER A 373 7.57 -14.90 -5.18
CA SER A 373 8.43 -13.85 -5.73
C SER A 373 7.78 -13.24 -6.97
N VAL A 374 7.97 -11.93 -7.17
CA VAL A 374 7.38 -11.21 -8.32
C VAL A 374 8.10 -11.58 -9.62
N ILE A 375 7.35 -12.11 -10.58
CA ILE A 375 7.79 -12.36 -11.94
C ILE A 375 7.58 -11.12 -12.81
N SER A 376 6.38 -10.50 -12.70
CA SER A 376 6.02 -9.33 -13.48
C SER A 376 4.94 -8.52 -12.77
N THR A 377 4.88 -7.22 -13.08
CA THR A 377 3.86 -6.30 -12.57
C THR A 377 3.23 -5.53 -13.73
N ILE A 378 1.90 -5.49 -13.74
CA ILE A 378 1.08 -4.80 -14.72
C ILE A 378 0.25 -3.75 -13.98
N VAL A 379 0.28 -2.51 -14.45
CA VAL A 379 -0.50 -1.39 -13.88
C VAL A 379 -1.38 -0.80 -14.97
N GLY A 380 -2.69 -0.84 -14.76
CA GLY A 380 -3.65 -0.33 -15.75
C GLY A 380 -3.49 -0.98 -17.13
N GLY A 381 -3.17 -2.27 -17.18
CA GLY A 381 -2.97 -3.03 -18.41
C GLY A 381 -1.61 -2.83 -19.10
N GLU A 382 -0.72 -2.04 -18.51
CA GLU A 382 0.64 -1.82 -19.04
C GLU A 382 1.67 -2.55 -18.17
N VAL A 383 2.59 -3.27 -18.81
CA VAL A 383 3.69 -3.97 -18.12
C VAL A 383 4.68 -2.92 -17.62
N VAL A 384 4.82 -2.80 -16.30
CA VAL A 384 5.73 -1.83 -15.66
C VAL A 384 7.00 -2.48 -15.09
N TYR A 385 6.95 -3.78 -14.87
CA TYR A 385 8.09 -4.59 -14.46
C TYR A 385 8.01 -5.98 -15.12
N ASP A 386 9.03 -6.33 -15.84
CA ASP A 386 9.23 -7.65 -16.47
C ASP A 386 10.73 -7.86 -16.75
N PRO A 387 11.48 -8.39 -15.78
CA PRO A 387 12.93 -8.52 -15.88
C PRO A 387 13.37 -9.47 -17.00
N THR A 388 12.47 -10.34 -17.45
CA THR A 388 12.76 -11.29 -18.54
C THR A 388 12.40 -10.74 -19.92
N GLY A 389 11.55 -9.73 -19.98
CA GLY A 389 10.97 -9.20 -21.23
C GLY A 389 9.98 -10.15 -21.91
N ALA A 390 9.60 -11.23 -21.27
CA ALA A 390 8.75 -12.26 -21.87
C ALA A 390 7.36 -11.73 -22.22
N LEU A 391 6.75 -10.93 -21.36
CA LEU A 391 5.43 -10.34 -21.61
C LEU A 391 5.49 -9.22 -22.65
N VAL A 392 6.56 -8.44 -22.67
CA VAL A 392 6.75 -7.35 -23.65
C VAL A 392 7.02 -7.94 -25.03
N ALA A 393 7.83 -9.01 -25.15
CA ALA A 393 8.09 -9.70 -26.40
C ALA A 393 6.82 -10.27 -27.02
N LEU A 394 5.97 -10.90 -26.21
CA LEU A 394 4.69 -11.46 -26.66
C LEU A 394 3.70 -10.37 -27.12
N ALA A 395 3.74 -9.18 -26.50
CA ALA A 395 2.93 -8.03 -26.93
C ALA A 395 3.38 -7.44 -28.28
N HIS A 396 4.64 -7.67 -28.69
CA HIS A 396 5.19 -7.21 -29.98
C HIS A 396 5.07 -8.23 -31.11
N GLU A 397 4.91 -9.53 -30.81
CA GLU A 397 4.73 -10.57 -31.84
C GLU A 397 3.33 -10.58 -32.50
N VAL A 398 2.38 -9.83 -31.96
CA VAL A 398 1.06 -9.64 -32.58
C VAL A 398 1.16 -8.56 -33.68
N VAL A 399 1.88 -8.87 -34.74
CA VAL A 399 1.72 -8.18 -36.02
C VAL A 399 0.37 -8.63 -36.58
N LEU A 400 -0.58 -7.69 -36.64
CA LEU A 400 -1.84 -7.92 -37.33
C LEU A 400 -1.54 -8.43 -38.73
N PRO A 401 -2.23 -9.46 -39.24
CA PRO A 401 -2.11 -9.84 -40.65
C PRO A 401 -2.42 -8.59 -41.48
N GLU A 402 -1.54 -8.27 -42.41
CA GLU A 402 -1.77 -7.23 -43.41
C GLU A 402 -3.13 -7.52 -44.10
N VAL A 403 -4.09 -6.65 -43.90
CA VAL A 403 -5.33 -6.70 -44.69
C VAL A 403 -4.92 -6.44 -46.13
N PRO A 404 -5.09 -7.39 -47.05
CA PRO A 404 -4.78 -7.16 -48.46
C PRO A 404 -5.56 -5.97 -48.94
N VAL A 405 -4.87 -4.95 -49.41
CA VAL A 405 -5.48 -3.79 -50.09
C VAL A 405 -6.09 -4.33 -51.39
N PRO A 406 -7.38 -4.16 -51.63
CA PRO A 406 -7.97 -4.59 -52.90
C PRO A 406 -7.33 -3.81 -54.04
N ASP A 407 -6.83 -4.54 -55.05
CA ASP A 407 -6.35 -3.95 -56.33
C ASP A 407 -7.40 -3.05 -56.91
N VAL A 408 -7.15 -1.74 -56.84
CA VAL A 408 -7.95 -0.77 -57.56
C VAL A 408 -7.45 -0.80 -59.01
N ALA A 409 -8.16 -1.54 -59.87
CA ALA A 409 -7.94 -1.49 -61.31
C ALA A 409 -8.01 -0.02 -61.79
N ALA A 410 -6.91 0.46 -62.35
CA ALA A 410 -6.84 1.76 -63.00
C ALA A 410 -7.70 1.72 -64.30
N PRO A 411 -8.21 2.89 -64.71
CA PRO A 411 -9.19 3.03 -65.83
C PRO A 411 -8.61 2.70 -67.19
#